data_b587f457cd75d4cc788a9860e0d5c8dc
#
_entry.id   b587f457cd75d4cc788a9860e0d5c8dc
#
_cell.length_a   1.000
_cell.length_b   1.000
_cell.length_c   1.000
_cell.angle_alpha   90.00
_cell.angle_beta   90.00
_cell.angle_gamma   90.00
#
_symmetry.space_group_name_H-M   'P 1'
#
loop_
_entity.id
_entity.type
_entity.pdbx_description
1 polymer ?
#
loop_
_entity_poly.entity_id
_entity_poly.type
_entity_poly.pdbx_seq_one_letter_code
_entity_poly.pdbx_strand_id
1 'polypeptide(L)'
;RPDSGKVYVDGKDIFSLKEEALTIFRRRKIGFVFQAYNLVPVLSVYENVVLPVELDGKKADREFVQEILDTLGIREKERNLPGQLSGGQQQRAAIARALAAKPAILLCDEPTGNLDSCTSQDVLGLLKVSGQKFAQTIVMITHNEEIAQMADRIIRIEDGRILSAGERGLV
;
A
#
# COMPACT_ATOMS: atom_id res chain seq x y z
N ARG A 1 -12.20 10.73 13.89
CA ARG A 1 -13.30 11.27 13.05
C ARG A 1 -12.98 12.72 12.70
N PRO A 2 -13.33 13.19 11.49
CA PRO A 2 -13.18 14.62 11.17
C PRO A 2 -14.18 15.44 11.98
N ASP A 3 -13.86 16.71 12.23
CA ASP A 3 -14.76 17.67 12.89
C ASP A 3 -15.99 17.98 12.01
N SER A 4 -15.78 17.92 10.69
CA SER A 4 -16.85 18.11 9.68
C SER A 4 -16.48 17.38 8.37
N GLY A 5 -17.48 17.24 7.48
CA GLY A 5 -17.32 16.58 6.20
C GLY A 5 -17.51 15.07 6.27
N LYS A 6 -17.32 14.41 5.12
CA LYS A 6 -17.49 12.97 4.92
C LYS A 6 -16.31 12.40 4.14
N VAL A 7 -15.99 11.13 4.39
CA VAL A 7 -14.97 10.40 3.63
C VAL A 7 -15.58 9.15 3.06
N TYR A 8 -15.56 9.05 1.74
CA TYR A 8 -16.09 7.91 1.01
C TYR A 8 -14.96 7.03 0.50
N VAL A 9 -15.03 5.74 0.81
CA VAL A 9 -14.15 4.71 0.24
C VAL A 9 -15.06 3.62 -0.32
N ASP A 10 -14.89 3.26 -1.59
CA ASP A 10 -15.72 2.27 -2.27
C ASP A 10 -17.23 2.60 -2.12
N GLY A 11 -17.59 3.88 -2.33
CA GLY A 11 -18.95 4.41 -2.23
C GLY A 11 -19.56 4.48 -0.82
N LYS A 12 -18.81 4.10 0.23
CA LYS A 12 -19.30 4.06 1.61
C LYS A 12 -18.69 5.17 2.47
N ASP A 13 -19.54 5.96 3.14
CA ASP A 13 -19.08 6.91 4.15
C ASP A 13 -18.54 6.15 5.36
N ILE A 14 -17.20 6.17 5.52
CA ILE A 14 -16.51 5.36 6.53
C ILE A 14 -16.77 5.88 7.95
N PHE A 15 -17.09 7.16 8.12
CA PHE A 15 -17.36 7.76 9.44
C PHE A 15 -18.81 7.60 9.90
N SER A 16 -19.71 7.12 9.03
CA SER A 16 -21.05 6.68 9.41
C SER A 16 -21.04 5.30 10.09
N LEU A 17 -19.93 4.55 10.00
CA LEU A 17 -19.80 3.21 10.57
C LEU A 17 -19.57 3.24 12.07
N LYS A 18 -20.13 2.25 12.78
CA LYS A 18 -19.77 1.96 14.17
C LYS A 18 -18.34 1.39 14.21
N GLU A 19 -17.66 1.52 15.36
CA GLU A 19 -16.24 1.12 15.55
C GLU A 19 -15.93 -0.30 15.06
N GLU A 20 -16.75 -1.29 15.42
CA GLU A 20 -16.54 -2.67 14.97
C GLU A 20 -16.64 -2.80 13.44
N ALA A 21 -17.67 -2.20 12.84
CA ALA A 21 -17.85 -2.20 11.40
C ALA A 21 -16.74 -1.44 10.67
N LEU A 22 -16.23 -0.35 11.26
CA LEU A 22 -15.11 0.42 10.72
C LEU A 22 -13.81 -0.39 10.77
N THR A 23 -13.57 -1.14 11.84
CA THR A 23 -12.40 -2.02 11.98
C THR A 23 -12.42 -3.12 10.90
N ILE A 24 -13.57 -3.76 10.70
CA ILE A 24 -13.73 -4.75 9.63
C ILE A 24 -13.57 -4.11 8.24
N PHE A 25 -14.13 -2.93 8.04
CA PHE A 25 -14.02 -2.19 6.79
C PHE A 25 -12.56 -1.86 6.46
N ARG A 26 -11.80 -1.32 7.43
CA ARG A 26 -10.37 -1.01 7.29
C ARG A 26 -9.57 -2.25 6.89
N ARG A 27 -9.76 -3.37 7.59
CA ARG A 27 -9.07 -4.63 7.30
C ARG A 27 -9.30 -5.12 5.86
N ARG A 28 -10.51 -4.93 5.34
CA ARG A 28 -10.92 -5.47 4.03
C ARG A 28 -10.72 -4.53 2.87
N LYS A 29 -10.76 -3.22 3.12
CA LYS A 29 -10.86 -2.21 2.05
C LYS A 29 -9.69 -1.26 2.00
N ILE A 30 -8.82 -1.23 3.01
CA ILE A 30 -7.67 -0.34 3.06
C ILE A 30 -6.40 -1.15 3.25
N GLY A 31 -5.51 -1.08 2.25
CA GLY A 31 -4.15 -1.60 2.36
C GLY A 31 -3.21 -0.51 2.87
N PHE A 32 -2.26 -0.86 3.72
CA PHE A 32 -1.23 0.05 4.21
C PHE A 32 0.16 -0.41 3.83
N VAL A 33 0.96 0.53 3.33
CA VAL A 33 2.38 0.37 3.06
C VAL A 33 3.12 1.43 3.86
N PHE A 34 3.95 1.02 4.81
CA PHE A 34 4.69 1.90 5.72
C PHE A 34 6.15 1.99 5.32
N GLN A 35 6.81 3.07 5.73
CA GLN A 35 8.25 3.25 5.59
C GLN A 35 9.06 2.15 6.31
N ALA A 36 8.60 1.68 7.46
CA ALA A 36 9.29 0.68 8.29
C ALA A 36 8.93 -0.78 7.96
N TYR A 37 8.34 -1.06 6.79
CA TYR A 37 7.90 -2.38 6.30
C TYR A 37 6.88 -3.09 7.20
N ASN A 38 7.07 -3.12 8.50
CA ASN A 38 6.21 -3.74 9.53
C ASN A 38 5.87 -5.20 9.22
N LEU A 39 6.86 -5.95 8.72
CA LEU A 39 6.74 -7.40 8.54
C LEU A 39 6.91 -8.10 9.90
N VAL A 40 6.17 -9.18 10.11
CA VAL A 40 6.30 -10.04 11.29
C VAL A 40 7.56 -10.88 11.12
N PRO A 41 8.60 -10.73 11.95
CA PRO A 41 9.93 -11.27 11.69
C PRO A 41 10.02 -12.80 11.73
N VAL A 42 9.10 -13.45 12.43
CA VAL A 42 9.04 -14.91 12.58
C VAL A 42 8.19 -15.61 11.51
N LEU A 43 7.55 -14.84 10.65
CA LEU A 43 6.76 -15.34 9.53
C LEU A 43 7.56 -15.17 8.23
N SER A 44 7.44 -16.15 7.34
CA SER A 44 7.97 -16.06 5.98
C SER A 44 7.32 -14.91 5.19
N VAL A 45 7.87 -14.58 4.03
CA VAL A 45 7.27 -13.60 3.10
C VAL A 45 5.82 -14.00 2.78
N TYR A 46 5.60 -15.27 2.39
CA TYR A 46 4.26 -15.75 2.05
C TYR A 46 3.28 -15.58 3.22
N GLU A 47 3.67 -16.03 4.42
CA GLU A 47 2.83 -15.91 5.62
C GLU A 47 2.53 -14.45 5.98
N ASN A 48 3.51 -13.54 5.85
CA ASN A 48 3.29 -12.10 6.00
C ASN A 48 2.27 -11.57 4.99
N VAL A 49 2.37 -11.99 3.73
CA VAL A 49 1.49 -11.54 2.65
C VAL A 49 0.05 -11.98 2.86
N VAL A 50 -0.18 -13.22 3.29
CA VAL A 50 -1.54 -13.76 3.49
C VAL A 50 -2.14 -13.36 4.84
N LEU A 51 -1.33 -12.92 5.79
CA LEU A 51 -1.74 -12.63 7.17
C LEU A 51 -3.02 -11.77 7.30
N PRO A 52 -3.19 -10.64 6.56
CA PRO A 52 -4.41 -9.83 6.67
C PRO A 52 -5.67 -10.57 6.24
N VAL A 53 -5.55 -11.46 5.26
CA VAL A 53 -6.66 -12.27 4.73
C VAL A 53 -7.07 -13.35 5.74
N GLU A 54 -6.07 -14.02 6.32
CA GLU A 54 -6.29 -15.08 7.30
C GLU A 54 -6.82 -14.53 8.63
N LEU A 55 -6.37 -13.36 9.07
CA LEU A 55 -6.94 -12.67 10.23
C LEU A 55 -8.41 -12.24 10.03
N ASP A 56 -8.89 -12.14 8.79
CA ASP A 56 -10.30 -11.93 8.46
C ASP A 56 -11.11 -13.26 8.42
N GLY A 57 -10.49 -14.39 8.77
CA GLY A 57 -11.09 -15.72 8.76
C GLY A 57 -11.27 -16.31 7.36
N LYS A 58 -10.59 -15.78 6.35
CA LYS A 58 -10.66 -16.23 4.97
C LYS A 58 -9.41 -17.00 4.57
N LYS A 59 -9.56 -17.87 3.57
CA LYS A 59 -8.39 -18.45 2.89
C LYS A 59 -7.87 -17.48 1.83
N ALA A 60 -6.56 -17.28 1.81
CA ALA A 60 -5.91 -16.51 0.76
C ALA A 60 -6.03 -17.24 -0.60
N ASP A 61 -6.32 -16.48 -1.64
CA ASP A 61 -6.28 -16.94 -3.03
C ASP A 61 -4.81 -17.12 -3.44
N ARG A 62 -4.35 -18.37 -3.47
CA ARG A 62 -2.94 -18.69 -3.71
C ARG A 62 -2.47 -18.23 -5.08
N GLU A 63 -3.29 -18.38 -6.10
CA GLU A 63 -2.93 -17.97 -7.47
C GLU A 63 -2.76 -16.46 -7.54
N PHE A 64 -3.68 -15.72 -6.94
CA PHE A 64 -3.59 -14.26 -6.86
C PHE A 64 -2.37 -13.79 -6.06
N VAL A 65 -2.07 -14.43 -4.91
CA VAL A 65 -0.87 -14.11 -4.13
C VAL A 65 0.40 -14.38 -4.94
N GLN A 66 0.47 -15.49 -5.67
CA GLN A 66 1.61 -15.79 -6.53
C GLN A 66 1.75 -14.76 -7.65
N GLU A 67 0.65 -14.34 -8.26
CA GLU A 67 0.65 -13.28 -9.29
C GLU A 67 1.20 -11.95 -8.73
N ILE A 68 0.82 -11.58 -7.51
CA ILE A 68 1.37 -10.41 -6.82
C ILE A 68 2.89 -10.55 -6.60
N LEU A 69 3.33 -11.69 -6.08
CA LEU A 69 4.75 -11.95 -5.80
C LEU A 69 5.59 -11.95 -7.08
N ASP A 70 5.06 -12.50 -8.18
CA ASP A 70 5.69 -12.44 -9.51
C ASP A 70 5.78 -10.99 -10.02
N THR A 71 4.69 -10.24 -9.93
CA THR A 71 4.64 -8.83 -10.35
C THR A 71 5.65 -7.97 -9.59
N LEU A 72 5.85 -8.25 -8.31
CA LEU A 72 6.80 -7.55 -7.44
C LEU A 72 8.22 -8.15 -7.48
N GLY A 73 8.46 -9.20 -8.25
CA GLY A 73 9.77 -9.83 -8.43
C GLY A 73 10.36 -10.41 -7.14
N ILE A 74 9.52 -10.99 -6.27
CA ILE A 74 9.94 -11.60 -4.99
C ILE A 74 9.41 -13.03 -4.77
N ARG A 75 8.84 -13.66 -5.80
CA ARG A 75 8.29 -15.01 -5.68
C ARG A 75 9.29 -16.04 -5.18
N GLU A 76 10.53 -15.97 -5.65
CA GLU A 76 11.62 -16.85 -5.22
C GLU A 76 11.97 -16.72 -3.73
N LYS A 77 11.53 -15.63 -3.08
CA LYS A 77 11.74 -15.33 -1.67
C LYS A 77 10.54 -15.69 -0.80
N GLU A 78 9.49 -16.31 -1.33
CA GLU A 78 8.24 -16.57 -0.59
C GLU A 78 8.43 -17.31 0.74
N ARG A 79 9.49 -18.16 0.84
CA ARG A 79 9.83 -18.94 2.04
C ARG A 79 10.83 -18.28 2.97
N ASN A 80 11.44 -17.18 2.54
CA ASN A 80 12.43 -16.48 3.34
C ASN A 80 11.76 -15.71 4.51
N LEU A 81 12.51 -15.59 5.61
CA LEU A 81 12.13 -14.69 6.70
C LEU A 81 12.54 -13.25 6.39
N PRO A 82 11.86 -12.22 6.94
CA PRO A 82 12.20 -10.81 6.70
C PRO A 82 13.67 -10.47 6.91
N GLY A 83 14.32 -11.02 7.95
CA GLY A 83 15.74 -10.80 8.22
C GLY A 83 16.72 -11.33 7.16
N GLN A 84 16.24 -12.13 6.20
CA GLN A 84 17.03 -12.67 5.09
C GLN A 84 16.86 -11.84 3.79
N LEU A 85 16.10 -10.74 3.85
CA LEU A 85 15.77 -9.90 2.72
C LEU A 85 16.49 -8.56 2.78
N SER A 86 16.85 -8.01 1.60
CA SER A 86 17.24 -6.60 1.49
C SER A 86 16.07 -5.67 1.84
N GLY A 87 16.36 -4.39 2.15
CA GLY A 87 15.32 -3.39 2.43
C GLY A 87 14.28 -3.29 1.30
N GLY A 88 14.74 -3.24 0.05
CA GLY A 88 13.84 -3.22 -1.11
C GLY A 88 12.98 -4.48 -1.24
N GLN A 89 13.52 -5.66 -0.92
CA GLN A 89 12.75 -6.91 -0.91
C GLN A 89 11.73 -6.93 0.23
N GLN A 90 12.08 -6.42 1.41
CA GLN A 90 11.13 -6.27 2.52
C GLN A 90 9.99 -5.32 2.15
N GLN A 91 10.29 -4.19 1.49
CA GLN A 91 9.26 -3.26 1.03
C GLN A 91 8.35 -3.87 -0.02
N ARG A 92 8.89 -4.63 -0.98
CA ARG A 92 8.08 -5.38 -1.95
C ARG A 92 7.16 -6.39 -1.27
N ALA A 93 7.63 -7.08 -0.22
CA ALA A 93 6.81 -7.99 0.59
C ALA A 93 5.70 -7.23 1.35
N ALA A 94 5.98 -6.03 1.88
CA ALA A 94 4.98 -5.17 2.51
C ALA A 94 3.91 -4.68 1.52
N ILE A 95 4.30 -4.35 0.29
CA ILE A 95 3.37 -4.02 -0.80
C ILE A 95 2.52 -5.24 -1.17
N ALA A 96 3.13 -6.42 -1.30
CA ALA A 96 2.42 -7.67 -1.57
C ALA A 96 1.35 -7.95 -0.50
N ARG A 97 1.69 -7.79 0.78
CA ARG A 97 0.78 -7.93 1.91
C ARG A 97 -0.41 -6.97 1.80
N ALA A 98 -0.15 -5.73 1.45
CA ALA A 98 -1.20 -4.72 1.31
C ALA A 98 -2.17 -5.05 0.16
N LEU A 99 -1.67 -5.61 -0.95
CA LEU A 99 -2.46 -6.00 -2.12
C LEU A 99 -3.26 -7.30 -1.92
N ALA A 100 -2.77 -8.23 -1.10
CA ALA A 100 -3.34 -9.58 -0.96
C ALA A 100 -4.81 -9.60 -0.49
N ALA A 101 -5.22 -8.58 0.28
CA ALA A 101 -6.61 -8.42 0.73
C ALA A 101 -7.54 -7.87 -0.36
N LYS A 102 -7.07 -7.59 -1.58
CA LYS A 102 -7.81 -6.92 -2.67
C LYS A 102 -8.50 -5.64 -2.17
N PRO A 103 -7.75 -4.68 -1.59
CA PRO A 103 -8.33 -3.49 -1.00
C PRO A 103 -8.91 -2.56 -2.06
N ALA A 104 -9.79 -1.63 -1.67
CA ALA A 104 -10.27 -0.58 -2.56
C ALA A 104 -9.26 0.57 -2.71
N ILE A 105 -8.38 0.76 -1.72
CA ILE A 105 -7.38 1.82 -1.69
C ILE A 105 -6.11 1.35 -1.00
N LEU A 106 -4.95 1.73 -1.53
CA LEU A 106 -3.64 1.61 -0.88
C LEU A 106 -3.21 2.96 -0.32
N LEU A 107 -2.90 3.00 0.96
CA LEU A 107 -2.31 4.15 1.63
C LEU A 107 -0.82 3.88 1.84
N CYS A 108 0.03 4.68 1.23
CA CYS A 108 1.49 4.55 1.29
C CYS A 108 2.06 5.74 2.05
N ASP A 109 2.70 5.48 3.19
CA ASP A 109 3.35 6.48 4.02
C ASP A 109 4.86 6.38 3.83
N GLU A 110 5.42 7.30 3.05
CA GLU A 110 6.83 7.36 2.66
C GLU A 110 7.43 5.98 2.29
N PRO A 111 6.86 5.26 1.31
CA PRO A 111 7.16 3.84 1.10
C PRO A 111 8.61 3.54 0.69
N THR A 112 9.40 4.58 0.43
CA THR A 112 10.82 4.45 0.03
C THR A 112 11.78 5.21 0.95
N GLY A 113 11.31 5.77 2.06
CA GLY A 113 12.10 6.61 2.93
C GLY A 113 13.32 5.91 3.60
N ASN A 114 13.34 4.58 3.63
CA ASN A 114 14.44 3.76 4.17
C ASN A 114 15.29 3.07 3.08
N LEU A 115 15.15 3.47 1.82
CA LEU A 115 15.83 2.85 0.68
C LEU A 115 16.79 3.84 0.02
N ASP A 116 17.84 3.32 -0.62
CA ASP A 116 18.68 4.09 -1.50
C ASP A 116 17.91 4.52 -2.77
N SER A 117 18.44 5.51 -3.49
CA SER A 117 17.74 6.12 -4.63
C SER A 117 17.43 5.13 -5.75
N CYS A 118 18.34 4.19 -6.06
CA CYS A 118 18.13 3.19 -7.12
C CYS A 118 17.01 2.23 -6.73
N THR A 119 17.11 1.64 -5.53
CA THR A 119 16.09 0.73 -4.98
C THR A 119 14.74 1.42 -4.84
N SER A 120 14.72 2.72 -4.49
CA SER A 120 13.50 3.53 -4.39
C SER A 120 12.76 3.62 -5.72
N GLN A 121 13.48 3.93 -6.80
CA GLN A 121 12.90 4.01 -8.14
C GLN A 121 12.32 2.66 -8.60
N ASP A 122 13.03 1.57 -8.35
CA ASP A 122 12.56 0.23 -8.66
C ASP A 122 11.27 -0.12 -7.92
N VAL A 123 11.22 0.14 -6.60
CA VAL A 123 10.04 -0.15 -5.77
C VAL A 123 8.84 0.71 -6.19
N LEU A 124 9.06 1.99 -6.50
CA LEU A 124 8.00 2.89 -6.98
C LEU A 124 7.49 2.46 -8.36
N GLY A 125 8.38 2.08 -9.26
CA GLY A 125 8.02 1.52 -10.56
C GLY A 125 7.11 0.29 -10.42
N LEU A 126 7.49 -0.65 -9.55
CA LEU A 126 6.70 -1.84 -9.26
C LEU A 126 5.36 -1.51 -8.59
N LEU A 127 5.32 -0.54 -7.69
CA LEU A 127 4.08 -0.09 -7.06
C LEU A 127 3.11 0.49 -8.11
N LYS A 128 3.62 1.32 -9.04
CA LYS A 128 2.83 1.88 -10.15
C LYS A 128 2.29 0.79 -11.08
N VAL A 129 3.14 -0.15 -11.50
CA VAL A 129 2.73 -1.30 -12.33
C VAL A 129 1.66 -2.13 -11.62
N SER A 130 1.86 -2.42 -10.33
CA SER A 130 0.88 -3.15 -9.53
C SER A 130 -0.44 -2.39 -9.41
N GLY A 131 -0.40 -1.07 -9.20
CA GLY A 131 -1.57 -0.21 -9.17
C GLY A 131 -2.41 -0.31 -10.45
N GLN A 132 -1.75 -0.26 -11.60
CA GLN A 132 -2.41 -0.40 -12.90
C GLN A 132 -2.95 -1.82 -13.11
N LYS A 133 -2.12 -2.84 -12.87
CA LYS A 133 -2.48 -4.25 -13.10
C LYS A 133 -3.66 -4.70 -12.25
N PHE A 134 -3.70 -4.29 -10.99
CA PHE A 134 -4.74 -4.68 -10.04
C PHE A 134 -5.84 -3.62 -9.87
N ALA A 135 -5.87 -2.58 -10.73
CA ALA A 135 -6.84 -1.48 -10.71
C ALA A 135 -6.98 -0.82 -9.33
N GLN A 136 -5.83 -0.54 -8.67
CA GLN A 136 -5.79 0.03 -7.32
C GLN A 136 -5.72 1.55 -7.33
N THR A 137 -6.52 2.18 -6.49
CA THR A 137 -6.31 3.59 -6.13
C THR A 137 -5.18 3.66 -5.10
N ILE A 138 -4.12 4.40 -5.41
CA ILE A 138 -2.97 4.57 -4.52
C ILE A 138 -2.94 6.03 -4.03
N VAL A 139 -2.93 6.21 -2.73
CA VAL A 139 -2.68 7.51 -2.09
C VAL A 139 -1.34 7.42 -1.38
N MET A 140 -0.40 8.27 -1.80
CA MET A 140 0.96 8.26 -1.27
C MET A 140 1.26 9.59 -0.58
N ILE A 141 1.84 9.52 0.61
CA ILE A 141 2.43 10.64 1.30
C ILE A 141 3.94 10.60 1.02
N THR A 142 4.48 11.70 0.53
CA THR A 142 5.92 11.86 0.31
C THR A 142 6.31 13.33 0.42
N HIS A 143 7.52 13.59 0.89
CA HIS A 143 8.15 14.90 0.86
C HIS A 143 9.09 15.07 -0.35
N ASN A 144 9.27 14.02 -1.17
CA ASN A 144 10.11 14.04 -2.36
C ASN A 144 9.28 14.46 -3.59
N GLU A 145 9.63 15.59 -4.19
CA GLU A 145 8.92 16.15 -5.35
C GLU A 145 9.03 15.25 -6.59
N GLU A 146 10.16 14.59 -6.82
CA GLU A 146 10.34 13.70 -7.97
C GLU A 146 9.37 12.52 -7.89
N ILE A 147 9.18 11.98 -6.68
CA ILE A 147 8.21 10.90 -6.42
C ILE A 147 6.78 11.42 -6.63
N ALA A 148 6.46 12.61 -6.13
CA ALA A 148 5.15 13.22 -6.31
C ALA A 148 4.78 13.39 -7.79
N GLN A 149 5.76 13.72 -8.66
CA GLN A 149 5.55 13.85 -10.10
C GLN A 149 5.17 12.53 -10.81
N MET A 150 5.32 11.39 -10.16
CA MET A 150 4.87 10.10 -10.72
C MET A 150 3.36 9.87 -10.57
N ALA A 151 2.68 10.64 -9.74
CA ALA A 151 1.25 10.55 -9.48
C ALA A 151 0.41 11.20 -10.59
N ASP A 152 -0.82 10.74 -10.76
CA ASP A 152 -1.80 11.34 -11.68
C ASP A 152 -2.33 12.67 -11.13
N ARG A 153 -2.35 12.79 -9.78
CA ARG A 153 -2.81 13.98 -9.08
C ARG A 153 -1.93 14.27 -7.86
N ILE A 154 -1.60 15.53 -7.66
CA ILE A 154 -0.80 16.01 -6.52
C ILE A 154 -1.67 16.95 -5.67
N ILE A 155 -1.65 16.75 -4.36
CA ILE A 155 -2.26 17.65 -3.38
C ILE A 155 -1.15 18.13 -2.45
N ARG A 156 -0.89 19.43 -2.46
CA ARG A 156 0.10 20.06 -1.56
C ARG A 156 -0.57 20.53 -0.30
N ILE A 157 -0.01 20.13 0.84
CA ILE A 157 -0.51 20.50 2.18
C ILE A 157 0.65 21.17 2.92
N GLU A 158 0.39 22.35 3.49
CA GLU A 158 1.32 23.09 4.33
C GLU A 158 0.53 23.68 5.50
N ASP A 159 1.08 23.61 6.70
CA ASP A 159 0.45 24.07 7.94
C ASP A 159 -1.02 23.58 8.12
N GLY A 160 -1.29 22.34 7.72
CA GLY A 160 -2.62 21.74 7.81
C GLY A 160 -3.64 22.27 6.79
N ARG A 161 -3.21 23.02 5.78
CA ARG A 161 -4.07 23.59 4.73
C ARG A 161 -3.67 23.07 3.35
N ILE A 162 -4.67 22.85 2.51
CA ILE A 162 -4.43 22.54 1.09
C ILE A 162 -4.02 23.83 0.37
N LEU A 163 -2.79 23.88 -0.15
CA LEU A 163 -2.30 25.01 -0.94
C LEU A 163 -2.70 24.90 -2.41
N SER A 164 -2.55 23.69 -2.97
CA SER A 164 -2.88 23.43 -4.36
C SER A 164 -3.30 21.98 -4.56
N ALA A 165 -4.21 21.74 -5.51
CA ALA A 165 -4.56 20.44 -6.00
C ALA A 165 -4.59 20.51 -7.52
N GLY A 166 -3.75 19.69 -8.21
CA GLY A 166 -3.65 19.68 -9.67
C GLY A 166 -3.63 18.26 -10.22
N GLU A 167 -4.23 18.08 -11.39
CA GLU A 167 -4.13 16.85 -12.18
C GLU A 167 -2.98 16.98 -13.18
N ARG A 168 -2.31 15.87 -13.49
CA ARG A 168 -1.28 15.79 -14.51
C ARG A 168 -1.95 15.94 -15.88
N GLY A 169 -1.76 17.08 -16.55
CA GLY A 169 -2.24 17.24 -17.92
C GLY A 169 -2.91 18.58 -18.27
N LEU A 170 -2.90 19.56 -17.36
CA LEU A 170 -3.32 20.93 -17.67
C LEU A 170 -2.14 21.88 -17.46
N VAL A 171 -1.15 21.80 -18.34
CA VAL A 171 -0.22 22.88 -18.69
C VAL A 171 -0.20 22.96 -20.21
#